data_1988610294bc477ce7ae4c851437702d
#
_entry.id   1988610294bc477ce7ae4c851437702d
#
_cell.length_a   1.000
_cell.length_b   1.000
_cell.length_c   1.000
_cell.angle_alpha   90.00
_cell.angle_beta   90.00
_cell.angle_gamma   90.00
#
_symmetry.space_group_name_H-M   'P 1'
#
loop_
_entity.id
_entity.type
_entity.pdbx_description
1 polymer ?
#
loop_
_entity_poly.entity_id
_entity_poly.type
_entity_poly.pdbx_seq_one_letter_code
_entity_poly.pdbx_strand_id
1 'polypeptide(L)'
;GILAFAVTFLLLQEKSAAYIGRISDAVERISEGDLNTQVEVVGDDEFSSMASNLNKMVEDIRRLMDKERESECTKNELITNVAHDLRTPLTSIIGYLELLSGPVKLNEEMQKKYLDITYKKSKRLQKLIEDLFGFTKLNYGKISMKVSKVDIVKLLSQMLEEFYPNFMEKNLAYELQSNVTAKVITADGNLLARLFDNLINNAIKYGSEGKKIIVKVDATDTVVTVSVTNFGYVIPKEELPLLFEKFYRVEQSRSVNTGGTGLGLAIAKNIVDMHGGTIGVTSDLNGTVFTVKLKVDFDINRENFGSLEDYHEAI
;
A
#
# COMPACT_ATOMS: atom_id res chain seq x y z
N GLY A 1 -66.35 -0.32 -29.84
CA GLY A 1 -65.40 0.81 -29.63
C GLY A 1 -65.15 1.10 -28.15
N ILE A 2 -66.15 1.67 -27.39
CA ILE A 2 -65.95 2.12 -25.99
C ILE A 2 -65.65 0.96 -25.02
N LEU A 3 -66.35 -0.16 -25.16
CA LEU A 3 -66.18 -1.32 -24.29
C LEU A 3 -64.78 -1.97 -24.46
N ALA A 4 -64.28 -2.06 -25.69
CA ALA A 4 -62.90 -2.56 -25.96
C ALA A 4 -61.86 -1.62 -25.39
N PHE A 5 -62.02 -0.30 -25.48
CA PHE A 5 -61.14 0.68 -24.88
C PHE A 5 -61.13 0.58 -23.35
N ALA A 6 -62.31 0.47 -22.72
CA ALA A 6 -62.45 0.34 -21.28
C ALA A 6 -61.72 -0.94 -20.75
N VAL A 7 -61.89 -2.08 -21.46
CA VAL A 7 -61.23 -3.34 -21.10
C VAL A 7 -59.71 -3.24 -21.26
N THR A 8 -59.21 -2.69 -22.35
CA THR A 8 -57.75 -2.52 -22.54
C THR A 8 -57.17 -1.55 -21.53
N PHE A 9 -57.85 -0.49 -21.20
CA PHE A 9 -57.45 0.48 -20.18
C PHE A 9 -57.35 -0.16 -18.77
N LEU A 10 -58.35 -0.94 -18.37
CA LEU A 10 -58.35 -1.67 -17.09
C LEU A 10 -57.18 -2.70 -17.03
N LEU A 11 -56.92 -3.44 -18.10
CA LEU A 11 -55.83 -4.42 -18.17
C LEU A 11 -54.45 -3.74 -18.10
N LEU A 12 -54.30 -2.56 -18.67
CA LEU A 12 -53.07 -1.77 -18.57
C LEU A 12 -52.87 -1.24 -17.16
N GLN A 13 -53.94 -0.73 -16.50
CA GLN A 13 -53.87 -0.28 -15.11
C GLN A 13 -53.51 -1.41 -14.13
N GLU A 14 -54.08 -2.60 -14.32
CA GLU A 14 -53.78 -3.77 -13.50
C GLU A 14 -52.30 -4.18 -13.59
N LYS A 15 -51.71 -4.18 -14.80
CA LYS A 15 -50.29 -4.46 -15.00
C LYS A 15 -49.37 -3.43 -14.34
N SER A 16 -49.70 -2.15 -14.47
CA SER A 16 -48.93 -1.07 -13.85
C SER A 16 -49.01 -1.11 -12.31
N ALA A 17 -50.21 -1.37 -11.75
CA ALA A 17 -50.39 -1.54 -10.32
C ALA A 17 -49.61 -2.74 -9.76
N ALA A 18 -49.61 -3.89 -10.47
CA ALA A 18 -48.82 -5.07 -10.09
C ALA A 18 -47.30 -4.80 -10.15
N TYR A 19 -46.86 -3.98 -11.10
CA TYR A 19 -45.45 -3.62 -11.24
C TYR A 19 -44.99 -2.70 -10.11
N ILE A 20 -45.80 -1.70 -9.73
CA ILE A 20 -45.56 -0.82 -8.58
C ILE A 20 -45.51 -1.64 -7.29
N GLY A 21 -46.43 -2.63 -7.13
CA GLY A 21 -46.39 -3.55 -5.98
C GLY A 21 -45.06 -4.28 -5.88
N ARG A 22 -44.53 -4.83 -6.98
CA ARG A 22 -43.21 -5.50 -6.99
C ARG A 22 -42.06 -4.57 -6.62
N ILE A 23 -42.09 -3.32 -7.08
CA ILE A 23 -41.09 -2.31 -6.68
C ILE A 23 -41.21 -2.02 -5.18
N SER A 24 -42.42 -1.86 -4.65
CA SER A 24 -42.66 -1.61 -3.23
C SER A 24 -42.15 -2.76 -2.35
N ASP A 25 -42.48 -4.01 -2.71
CA ASP A 25 -42.03 -5.21 -1.99
C ASP A 25 -40.49 -5.33 -2.04
N ALA A 26 -39.88 -4.97 -3.15
CA ALA A 26 -38.42 -4.96 -3.25
C ALA A 26 -37.79 -3.89 -2.36
N VAL A 27 -38.35 -2.69 -2.30
CA VAL A 27 -37.90 -1.61 -1.38
C VAL A 27 -38.00 -2.07 0.06
N GLU A 28 -39.09 -2.71 0.47
CA GLU A 28 -39.28 -3.25 1.82
C GLU A 28 -38.18 -4.28 2.16
N ARG A 29 -37.97 -5.28 1.28
CA ARG A 29 -36.90 -6.28 1.47
C ARG A 29 -35.51 -5.68 1.52
N ILE A 30 -35.22 -4.68 0.69
CA ILE A 30 -33.93 -3.96 0.71
C ILE A 30 -33.77 -3.22 2.04
N SER A 31 -34.83 -2.59 2.55
CA SER A 31 -34.83 -1.89 3.85
C SER A 31 -34.58 -2.82 5.04
N GLU A 32 -34.97 -4.09 4.91
CA GLU A 32 -34.70 -5.16 5.88
C GLU A 32 -33.28 -5.76 5.75
N GLY A 33 -32.51 -5.30 4.77
CA GLY A 33 -31.11 -5.71 4.56
C GLY A 33 -30.90 -6.79 3.49
N ASP A 34 -31.96 -7.22 2.75
CA ASP A 34 -31.79 -8.13 1.61
C ASP A 34 -31.34 -7.39 0.36
N LEU A 35 -30.03 -7.16 0.30
CA LEU A 35 -29.39 -6.51 -0.84
C LEU A 35 -29.24 -7.46 -2.06
N ASN A 36 -29.73 -8.71 -2.02
CA ASN A 36 -29.76 -9.60 -3.18
C ASN A 36 -31.03 -9.43 -4.01
N THR A 37 -32.00 -8.67 -3.52
CA THR A 37 -33.23 -8.38 -4.24
C THR A 37 -32.93 -7.49 -5.44
N GLN A 38 -33.41 -7.92 -6.63
CA GLN A 38 -33.39 -7.12 -7.86
C GLN A 38 -34.81 -7.03 -8.42
N VAL A 39 -35.18 -5.88 -8.93
CA VAL A 39 -36.45 -5.67 -9.62
C VAL A 39 -36.21 -5.83 -11.11
N GLU A 40 -37.05 -6.66 -11.75
CA GLU A 40 -37.04 -6.79 -13.23
C GLU A 40 -37.43 -5.44 -13.85
N VAL A 41 -36.58 -4.94 -14.77
CA VAL A 41 -36.88 -3.71 -15.52
C VAL A 41 -37.74 -4.05 -16.72
N VAL A 42 -39.00 -3.66 -16.71
CA VAL A 42 -39.97 -3.98 -17.74
C VAL A 42 -40.55 -2.70 -18.35
N GLY A 43 -40.39 -2.53 -19.66
CA GLY A 43 -40.88 -1.35 -20.38
C GLY A 43 -39.82 -0.23 -20.47
N ASP A 44 -40.30 0.95 -20.90
CA ASP A 44 -39.47 2.16 -21.10
C ASP A 44 -40.24 3.39 -20.60
N ASP A 45 -40.81 3.25 -19.39
CA ASP A 45 -41.61 4.27 -18.73
C ASP A 45 -40.93 4.74 -17.39
N GLU A 46 -41.58 5.62 -16.65
CA GLU A 46 -41.08 6.17 -15.38
C GLU A 46 -40.86 5.06 -14.33
N PHE A 47 -41.65 3.98 -14.36
CA PHE A 47 -41.55 2.87 -13.42
C PHE A 47 -40.36 1.96 -13.73
N SER A 48 -40.10 1.74 -15.03
CA SER A 48 -38.88 1.02 -15.45
C SER A 48 -37.61 1.77 -15.10
N SER A 49 -37.60 3.11 -15.24
CA SER A 49 -36.53 3.98 -14.79
C SER A 49 -36.35 3.91 -13.26
N MET A 50 -37.44 3.89 -12.49
CA MET A 50 -37.41 3.75 -11.03
C MET A 50 -36.81 2.40 -10.59
N ALA A 51 -37.22 1.29 -11.24
CA ALA A 51 -36.67 -0.04 -11.00
C ALA A 51 -35.15 -0.11 -11.29
N SER A 52 -34.73 0.49 -12.43
CA SER A 52 -33.31 0.57 -12.79
C SER A 52 -32.50 1.36 -11.77
N ASN A 53 -32.99 2.52 -11.35
CA ASN A 53 -32.35 3.36 -10.33
C ASN A 53 -32.26 2.65 -8.97
N LEU A 54 -33.31 1.91 -8.59
CA LEU A 54 -33.32 1.10 -7.36
C LEU A 54 -32.24 0.01 -7.42
N ASN A 55 -32.16 -0.74 -8.52
CA ASN A 55 -31.15 -1.78 -8.71
C ASN A 55 -29.72 -1.19 -8.63
N LYS A 56 -29.49 -0.04 -9.27
CA LYS A 56 -28.20 0.66 -9.20
C LYS A 56 -27.86 1.10 -7.78
N MET A 57 -28.83 1.65 -7.05
CA MET A 57 -28.62 2.05 -5.65
C MET A 57 -28.25 0.85 -4.77
N VAL A 58 -28.90 -0.30 -4.95
CA VAL A 58 -28.59 -1.54 -4.22
C VAL A 58 -27.17 -2.02 -4.53
N GLU A 59 -26.77 -1.98 -5.79
CA GLU A 59 -25.42 -2.35 -6.22
C GLU A 59 -24.35 -1.41 -5.61
N ASP A 60 -24.60 -0.11 -5.60
CA ASP A 60 -23.72 0.88 -4.96
C ASP A 60 -23.59 0.66 -3.45
N ILE A 61 -24.71 0.38 -2.74
CA ILE A 61 -24.72 0.06 -1.31
C ILE A 61 -23.89 -1.22 -1.06
N ARG A 62 -24.12 -2.28 -1.85
CA ARG A 62 -23.37 -3.54 -1.74
C ARG A 62 -21.87 -3.30 -1.91
N ARG A 63 -21.47 -2.56 -2.95
CA ARG A 63 -20.07 -2.22 -3.20
C ARG A 63 -19.44 -1.42 -2.05
N LEU A 64 -20.19 -0.50 -1.43
CA LEU A 64 -19.72 0.26 -0.26
C LEU A 64 -19.56 -0.64 0.96
N MET A 65 -20.50 -1.55 1.22
CA MET A 65 -20.42 -2.50 2.32
C MET A 65 -19.26 -3.49 2.16
N ASP A 66 -19.01 -3.98 0.95
CA ASP A 66 -17.89 -4.87 0.68
C ASP A 66 -16.54 -4.16 0.90
N LYS A 67 -16.42 -2.90 0.45
CA LYS A 67 -15.23 -2.07 0.73
C LYS A 67 -15.03 -1.82 2.23
N GLU A 68 -16.10 -1.58 2.98
CA GLU A 68 -16.04 -1.37 4.42
C GLU A 68 -15.59 -2.65 5.13
N ARG A 69 -16.15 -3.81 4.76
CA ARG A 69 -15.73 -5.12 5.29
C ARG A 69 -14.26 -5.42 5.00
N GLU A 70 -13.81 -5.17 3.77
CA GLU A 70 -12.41 -5.34 3.39
C GLU A 70 -11.50 -4.42 4.21
N SER A 71 -11.91 -3.17 4.43
CA SER A 71 -11.19 -2.22 5.27
C SER A 71 -11.12 -2.68 6.73
N GLU A 72 -12.21 -3.21 7.29
CA GLU A 72 -12.24 -3.74 8.65
C GLU A 72 -11.38 -5.02 8.79
N CYS A 73 -11.48 -5.95 7.85
CA CYS A 73 -10.61 -7.13 7.84
C CYS A 73 -9.13 -6.72 7.81
N THR A 74 -8.77 -5.81 6.90
CA THR A 74 -7.39 -5.30 6.80
C THR A 74 -6.93 -4.64 8.10
N LYS A 75 -7.80 -3.87 8.77
CA LYS A 75 -7.49 -3.24 10.07
C LYS A 75 -7.25 -4.27 11.16
N ASN A 76 -8.07 -5.33 11.22
CA ASN A 76 -7.95 -6.38 12.22
C ASN A 76 -6.71 -7.24 12.00
N GLU A 77 -6.38 -7.58 10.76
CA GLU A 77 -5.12 -8.24 10.39
C GLU A 77 -3.91 -7.39 10.77
N LEU A 78 -3.97 -6.07 10.52
CA LEU A 78 -2.95 -5.12 10.93
C LEU A 78 -2.69 -5.19 12.43
N ILE A 79 -3.73 -5.10 13.26
CA ILE A 79 -3.60 -5.13 14.72
C ILE A 79 -2.98 -6.47 15.16
N THR A 80 -3.43 -7.59 14.61
CA THR A 80 -2.96 -8.94 14.97
C THR A 80 -1.51 -9.14 14.60
N ASN A 81 -1.12 -8.81 13.37
CA ASN A 81 0.25 -8.97 12.87
C ASN A 81 1.24 -8.06 13.60
N VAL A 82 0.85 -6.81 13.86
CA VAL A 82 1.66 -5.85 14.63
C VAL A 82 1.84 -6.34 16.07
N ALA A 83 0.78 -6.78 16.74
CA ALA A 83 0.86 -7.28 18.11
C ALA A 83 1.82 -8.48 18.22
N HIS A 84 1.78 -9.39 17.25
CA HIS A 84 2.69 -10.53 17.18
C HIS A 84 4.15 -10.06 16.98
N ASP A 85 4.40 -9.17 16.02
CA ASP A 85 5.73 -8.70 15.65
C ASP A 85 6.36 -7.81 16.74
N LEU A 86 5.56 -7.10 17.55
CA LEU A 86 6.01 -6.38 18.74
C LEU A 86 6.29 -7.31 19.91
N ARG A 87 5.46 -8.34 20.13
CA ARG A 87 5.62 -9.28 21.25
C ARG A 87 6.95 -10.04 21.18
N THR A 88 7.34 -10.52 20.00
CA THR A 88 8.54 -11.34 19.81
C THR A 88 9.83 -10.65 20.28
N PRO A 89 10.21 -9.44 19.80
CA PRO A 89 11.40 -8.73 20.30
C PRO A 89 11.26 -8.33 21.77
N LEU A 90 10.07 -7.95 22.22
CA LEU A 90 9.82 -7.54 23.61
C LEU A 90 10.07 -8.69 24.57
N THR A 91 9.53 -9.88 24.29
CA THR A 91 9.78 -11.09 25.11
C THR A 91 11.26 -11.44 25.16
N SER A 92 11.97 -11.31 24.01
CA SER A 92 13.42 -11.54 23.98
C SER A 92 14.19 -10.53 24.84
N ILE A 93 13.83 -9.23 24.79
CA ILE A 93 14.43 -8.17 25.59
C ILE A 93 14.26 -8.49 27.08
N ILE A 94 13.02 -8.78 27.50
CA ILE A 94 12.70 -9.11 28.90
C ILE A 94 13.51 -10.32 29.35
N GLY A 95 13.51 -11.44 28.58
CA GLY A 95 14.24 -12.64 28.96
C GLY A 95 15.75 -12.44 29.10
N TYR A 96 16.39 -11.67 28.21
CA TYR A 96 17.82 -11.35 28.37
C TYR A 96 18.10 -10.41 29.54
N LEU A 97 17.22 -9.47 29.86
CA LEU A 97 17.33 -8.61 31.03
C LEU A 97 17.15 -9.42 32.34
N GLU A 98 16.23 -10.38 32.38
CA GLU A 98 16.04 -11.29 33.50
C GLU A 98 17.30 -12.14 33.74
N LEU A 99 17.93 -12.66 32.67
CA LEU A 99 19.21 -13.38 32.78
C LEU A 99 20.35 -12.48 33.30
N LEU A 100 20.39 -11.21 32.87
CA LEU A 100 21.40 -10.22 33.31
C LEU A 100 21.18 -9.78 34.76
N SER A 101 19.93 -9.72 35.23
CA SER A 101 19.54 -9.29 36.58
C SER A 101 19.40 -10.46 37.57
N GLY A 102 19.49 -11.69 37.09
CA GLY A 102 19.30 -12.90 37.88
C GLY A 102 20.47 -13.20 38.82
N PRO A 103 20.30 -14.13 39.77
CA PRO A 103 21.31 -14.46 40.78
C PRO A 103 22.53 -15.21 40.23
N VAL A 104 22.47 -15.70 38.99
CA VAL A 104 23.56 -16.43 38.34
C VAL A 104 24.61 -15.43 37.86
N LYS A 105 25.83 -15.49 38.40
CA LYS A 105 26.96 -14.68 37.92
C LYS A 105 27.37 -15.12 36.52
N LEU A 106 27.01 -14.28 35.53
CA LEU A 106 27.47 -14.43 34.17
C LEU A 106 28.92 -13.92 34.04
N ASN A 107 29.71 -14.52 33.17
CA ASN A 107 31.01 -13.98 32.81
C ASN A 107 30.83 -12.70 31.96
N GLU A 108 31.88 -11.86 31.89
CA GLU A 108 31.86 -10.56 31.19
C GLU A 108 31.49 -10.73 29.70
N GLU A 109 31.94 -11.78 29.04
CA GLU A 109 31.67 -12.05 27.65
C GLU A 109 30.16 -12.34 27.41
N MET A 110 29.54 -13.13 28.28
CA MET A 110 28.10 -13.41 28.21
C MET A 110 27.27 -12.17 28.52
N GLN A 111 27.69 -11.37 29.53
CA GLN A 111 27.00 -10.12 29.84
C GLN A 111 27.03 -9.16 28.65
N LYS A 112 28.19 -8.97 28.03
CA LYS A 112 28.36 -8.12 26.85
C LYS A 112 27.50 -8.64 25.66
N LYS A 113 27.50 -9.95 25.45
CA LYS A 113 26.67 -10.59 24.42
C LYS A 113 25.18 -10.37 24.63
N TYR A 114 24.68 -10.53 25.86
CA TYR A 114 23.26 -10.35 26.17
C TYR A 114 22.84 -8.89 26.09
N LEU A 115 23.69 -7.96 26.52
CA LEU A 115 23.48 -6.53 26.34
C LEU A 115 23.41 -6.14 24.85
N ASP A 116 24.32 -6.65 24.02
CA ASP A 116 24.30 -6.41 22.56
C ASP A 116 23.01 -6.94 21.90
N ILE A 117 22.59 -8.15 22.28
CA ILE A 117 21.32 -8.72 21.78
C ILE A 117 20.14 -7.87 22.21
N THR A 118 20.09 -7.47 23.49
CA THR A 118 19.02 -6.62 24.03
C THR A 118 18.96 -5.28 23.30
N TYR A 119 20.11 -4.64 23.09
CA TYR A 119 20.21 -3.39 22.35
C TYR A 119 19.71 -3.53 20.91
N LYS A 120 20.15 -4.56 20.18
CA LYS A 120 19.71 -4.82 18.80
C LYS A 120 18.22 -5.08 18.72
N LYS A 121 17.64 -5.84 19.68
CA LYS A 121 16.20 -6.10 19.73
C LYS A 121 15.40 -4.85 20.07
N SER A 122 15.90 -3.97 20.96
CA SER A 122 15.27 -2.70 21.29
C SER A 122 15.26 -1.74 20.09
N LYS A 123 16.36 -1.64 19.34
CA LYS A 123 16.43 -0.86 18.10
C LYS A 123 15.46 -1.39 17.03
N ARG A 124 15.33 -2.70 16.91
CA ARG A 124 14.34 -3.31 16.03
C ARG A 124 12.92 -2.96 16.44
N LEU A 125 12.60 -3.03 17.75
CA LEU A 125 11.29 -2.68 18.28
C LEU A 125 10.96 -1.20 18.04
N GLN A 126 11.94 -0.31 18.24
CA GLN A 126 11.80 1.12 17.93
C GLN A 126 11.42 1.31 16.46
N LYS A 127 12.15 0.69 15.53
CA LYS A 127 11.85 0.79 14.09
C LYS A 127 10.45 0.26 13.73
N LEU A 128 10.02 -0.87 14.34
CA LEU A 128 8.68 -1.41 14.16
C LEU A 128 7.58 -0.40 14.55
N ILE A 129 7.77 0.28 15.67
CA ILE A 129 6.85 1.31 16.16
C ILE A 129 6.83 2.52 15.22
N GLU A 130 8.00 3.00 14.77
CA GLU A 130 8.12 4.11 13.82
C GLU A 130 7.46 3.80 12.47
N ASP A 131 7.65 2.58 11.94
CA ASP A 131 7.01 2.11 10.71
C ASP A 131 5.48 2.06 10.87
N LEU A 132 4.98 1.55 12.01
CA LEU A 132 3.55 1.49 12.31
C LEU A 132 2.93 2.88 12.40
N PHE A 133 3.53 3.78 13.19
CA PHE A 133 3.05 5.17 13.30
C PHE A 133 3.07 5.88 11.94
N GLY A 134 4.14 5.68 11.19
CA GLY A 134 4.24 6.23 9.87
C GLY A 134 3.20 5.70 8.90
N PHE A 135 2.93 4.38 8.96
CA PHE A 135 1.88 3.75 8.17
C PHE A 135 0.48 4.27 8.55
N THR A 136 0.15 4.30 9.84
CA THR A 136 -1.15 4.78 10.33
C THR A 136 -1.38 6.24 9.98
N LYS A 137 -0.34 7.09 10.10
CA LYS A 137 -0.42 8.50 9.72
C LYS A 137 -0.65 8.69 8.22
N LEU A 138 -0.01 7.87 7.37
CA LEU A 138 -0.17 7.92 5.92
C LEU A 138 -1.56 7.44 5.45
N ASN A 139 -2.15 6.42 6.09
CA ASN A 139 -3.43 5.84 5.65
C ASN A 139 -4.66 6.47 6.30
N TYR A 140 -4.56 6.91 7.55
CA TYR A 140 -5.72 7.40 8.33
C TYR A 140 -5.58 8.85 8.78
N GLY A 141 -4.42 9.46 8.65
CA GLY A 141 -4.18 10.88 8.93
C GLY A 141 -4.36 11.72 7.67
N LYS A 142 -4.98 12.89 7.80
CA LYS A 142 -4.86 13.94 6.78
C LYS A 142 -3.43 14.46 6.79
N ILE A 143 -2.51 13.76 6.09
CA ILE A 143 -1.16 14.30 5.93
C ILE A 143 -1.26 15.46 4.95
N SER A 144 -1.02 16.64 5.44
CA SER A 144 -0.71 17.79 4.60
C SER A 144 0.71 17.59 4.06
N MET A 145 0.84 17.26 2.77
CA MET A 145 2.13 17.20 2.09
C MET A 145 2.79 18.58 2.10
N LYS A 146 4.06 18.63 2.47
CA LYS A 146 4.88 19.85 2.41
C LYS A 146 5.67 19.86 1.11
N VAL A 147 4.98 20.20 0.04
CA VAL A 147 5.57 20.22 -1.31
C VAL A 147 6.57 21.36 -1.43
N SER A 148 7.74 21.08 -1.98
CA SER A 148 8.83 22.00 -2.24
C SER A 148 9.62 21.60 -3.50
N LYS A 149 10.56 22.42 -3.94
CA LYS A 149 11.50 22.07 -5.02
C LYS A 149 12.61 21.18 -4.44
N VAL A 150 12.73 19.95 -4.91
CA VAL A 150 13.68 18.93 -4.44
C VAL A 150 14.57 18.49 -5.61
N ASP A 151 15.87 18.56 -5.45
CA ASP A 151 16.81 17.93 -6.38
C ASP A 151 16.94 16.45 -6.05
N ILE A 152 16.35 15.59 -6.91
CA ILE A 152 16.28 14.16 -6.70
C ILE A 152 17.65 13.47 -6.77
N VAL A 153 18.56 13.97 -7.62
CA VAL A 153 19.91 13.40 -7.75
C VAL A 153 20.71 13.66 -6.47
N LYS A 154 20.64 14.90 -5.98
CA LYS A 154 21.30 15.31 -4.74
C LYS A 154 20.74 14.55 -3.53
N LEU A 155 19.41 14.39 -3.44
CA LEU A 155 18.76 13.63 -2.38
C LEU A 155 19.27 12.20 -2.34
N LEU A 156 19.28 11.49 -3.49
CA LEU A 156 19.73 10.11 -3.57
C LEU A 156 21.24 9.97 -3.29
N SER A 157 22.07 10.91 -3.75
CA SER A 157 23.50 10.92 -3.43
C SER A 157 23.74 11.03 -1.92
N GLN A 158 23.08 11.98 -1.26
CA GLN A 158 23.19 12.15 0.19
C GLN A 158 22.72 10.91 0.95
N MET A 159 21.60 10.31 0.54
CA MET A 159 21.10 9.08 1.17
C MET A 159 22.09 7.92 1.03
N LEU A 160 22.68 7.73 -0.16
CA LEU A 160 23.67 6.66 -0.37
C LEU A 160 24.93 6.87 0.49
N GLU A 161 25.36 8.12 0.70
CA GLU A 161 26.45 8.44 1.64
C GLU A 161 26.06 8.11 3.09
N GLU A 162 24.83 8.40 3.52
CA GLU A 162 24.33 8.04 4.86
C GLU A 162 24.27 6.52 5.06
N PHE A 163 23.96 5.75 4.00
CA PHE A 163 23.95 4.29 4.03
C PHE A 163 25.33 3.65 3.93
N TYR A 164 26.40 4.40 3.72
CA TYR A 164 27.76 3.87 3.55
C TYR A 164 28.18 2.88 4.66
N PRO A 165 27.94 3.13 5.97
CA PRO A 165 28.29 2.15 7.01
C PRO A 165 27.55 0.81 6.85
N ASN A 166 26.30 0.85 6.41
CA ASN A 166 25.48 -0.36 6.18
C ASN A 166 25.99 -1.17 4.98
N PHE A 167 26.42 -0.47 3.92
CA PHE A 167 27.05 -1.12 2.77
C PHE A 167 28.36 -1.81 3.15
N MET A 168 29.20 -1.14 3.93
CA MET A 168 30.47 -1.71 4.42
C MET A 168 30.25 -2.93 5.32
N GLU A 169 29.29 -2.85 6.28
CA GLU A 169 28.96 -3.99 7.15
C GLU A 169 28.53 -5.23 6.37
N LYS A 170 27.84 -5.05 5.25
CA LYS A 170 27.35 -6.13 4.39
C LYS A 170 28.26 -6.49 3.22
N ASN A 171 29.45 -5.84 3.11
CA ASN A 171 30.36 -5.98 1.95
C ASN A 171 29.66 -5.74 0.60
N LEU A 172 28.80 -4.71 0.55
CA LEU A 172 28.05 -4.31 -0.63
C LEU A 172 28.72 -3.12 -1.30
N ALA A 173 28.96 -3.20 -2.60
CA ALA A 173 29.26 -2.05 -3.44
C ALA A 173 27.95 -1.34 -3.82
N TYR A 174 27.99 -0.02 -3.92
CA TYR A 174 26.86 0.75 -4.45
C TYR A 174 27.30 1.67 -5.58
N GLU A 175 26.39 1.98 -6.48
CA GLU A 175 26.61 2.84 -7.64
C GLU A 175 25.40 3.71 -7.88
N LEU A 176 25.62 5.03 -8.04
CA LEU A 176 24.59 5.98 -8.51
C LEU A 176 24.86 6.29 -9.98
N GLN A 177 23.93 5.90 -10.84
CA GLN A 177 23.94 6.19 -12.26
C GLN A 177 22.89 7.27 -12.55
N SER A 178 23.24 8.31 -13.29
CA SER A 178 22.27 9.34 -13.68
C SER A 178 22.58 9.88 -15.08
N ASN A 179 21.53 10.10 -15.86
CA ASN A 179 21.66 10.75 -17.18
C ASN A 179 21.74 12.30 -17.08
N VAL A 180 21.58 12.84 -15.87
CA VAL A 180 21.66 14.28 -15.56
C VAL A 180 22.47 14.51 -14.30
N THR A 181 23.10 15.69 -14.17
CA THR A 181 23.86 16.06 -12.95
C THR A 181 22.94 16.56 -11.82
N ALA A 182 21.80 17.13 -12.16
CA ALA A 182 20.78 17.63 -11.22
C ALA A 182 19.41 17.59 -11.89
N LYS A 183 18.36 17.25 -11.13
CA LYS A 183 16.96 17.32 -11.58
C LYS A 183 16.07 17.75 -10.43
N VAL A 184 15.53 18.94 -10.56
CA VAL A 184 14.59 19.50 -9.57
C VAL A 184 13.16 19.08 -9.92
N ILE A 185 12.48 18.49 -8.94
CA ILE A 185 11.07 18.12 -9.04
C ILE A 185 10.27 18.80 -7.93
N THR A 186 8.96 18.94 -8.12
CA THR A 186 8.03 19.44 -7.09
C THR A 186 7.51 18.26 -6.27
N ALA A 187 7.91 18.16 -5.00
CA ALA A 187 7.59 16.99 -4.16
C ALA A 187 7.76 17.30 -2.67
N ASP A 188 7.28 16.41 -1.79
CA ASP A 188 7.65 16.42 -0.37
C ASP A 188 8.97 15.66 -0.16
N GLY A 189 10.05 16.40 0.11
CA GLY A 189 11.38 15.84 0.26
C GLY A 189 11.50 14.83 1.40
N ASN A 190 10.75 15.01 2.51
CA ASN A 190 10.78 14.07 3.63
C ASN A 190 10.08 12.75 3.28
N LEU A 191 8.98 12.82 2.55
CA LEU A 191 8.29 11.63 2.07
C LEU A 191 9.13 10.91 1.01
N LEU A 192 9.79 11.63 0.10
CA LEU A 192 10.71 11.00 -0.87
C LEU A 192 11.92 10.36 -0.18
N ALA A 193 12.52 11.00 0.81
CA ALA A 193 13.60 10.40 1.61
C ALA A 193 13.11 9.08 2.25
N ARG A 194 11.92 9.07 2.82
CA ARG A 194 11.31 7.87 3.41
C ARG A 194 11.01 6.78 2.37
N LEU A 195 10.55 7.15 1.18
CA LEU A 195 10.34 6.24 0.06
C LEU A 195 11.65 5.51 -0.29
N PHE A 196 12.72 6.27 -0.55
CA PHE A 196 14.00 5.69 -0.96
C PHE A 196 14.72 4.99 0.18
N ASP A 197 14.56 5.43 1.45
CA ASP A 197 15.02 4.67 2.63
C ASP A 197 14.45 3.24 2.65
N ASN A 198 13.14 3.10 2.40
CA ASN A 198 12.51 1.78 2.32
C ASN A 198 13.06 0.93 1.16
N LEU A 199 13.27 1.51 -0.03
CA LEU A 199 13.77 0.77 -1.19
C LEU A 199 15.25 0.38 -1.03
N ILE A 200 16.10 1.31 -0.54
CA ILE A 200 17.54 1.07 -0.34
C ILE A 200 17.75 0.05 0.80
N ASN A 201 17.05 0.18 1.93
CA ASN A 201 17.09 -0.81 3.01
C ASN A 201 16.65 -2.20 2.53
N ASN A 202 15.61 -2.25 1.68
CA ASN A 202 15.17 -3.52 1.07
C ASN A 202 16.29 -4.11 0.20
N ALA A 203 16.93 -3.30 -0.64
CA ALA A 203 18.03 -3.72 -1.49
C ALA A 203 19.25 -4.20 -0.67
N ILE A 204 19.63 -3.51 0.42
CA ILE A 204 20.70 -3.93 1.33
C ILE A 204 20.38 -5.27 1.99
N LYS A 205 19.13 -5.45 2.38
CA LYS A 205 18.68 -6.64 3.10
C LYS A 205 18.64 -7.89 2.24
N TYR A 206 18.20 -7.77 1.01
CA TYR A 206 17.99 -8.90 0.10
C TYR A 206 19.04 -9.01 -1.00
N GLY A 207 19.90 -7.99 -1.18
CA GLY A 207 20.96 -7.95 -2.17
C GLY A 207 22.33 -8.37 -1.68
N SER A 208 22.46 -8.86 -0.42
CA SER A 208 23.77 -9.20 0.18
C SER A 208 24.55 -10.28 -0.58
N GLU A 209 23.87 -11.21 -1.23
CA GLU A 209 24.51 -12.26 -2.03
C GLU A 209 25.09 -11.72 -3.33
N GLY A 210 24.45 -10.72 -3.95
CA GLY A 210 24.88 -10.11 -5.22
C GLY A 210 25.98 -9.08 -5.09
N LYS A 211 26.38 -8.71 -3.88
CA LYS A 211 27.48 -7.80 -3.54
C LYS A 211 27.44 -6.40 -4.18
N LYS A 212 26.36 -6.04 -4.86
CA LYS A 212 26.21 -4.74 -5.53
C LYS A 212 24.76 -4.25 -5.48
N ILE A 213 24.60 -2.95 -5.31
CA ILE A 213 23.33 -2.22 -5.44
C ILE A 213 23.54 -1.11 -6.46
N ILE A 214 22.59 -0.95 -7.39
CA ILE A 214 22.61 0.12 -8.38
C ILE A 214 21.36 0.99 -8.17
N VAL A 215 21.56 2.29 -7.98
CA VAL A 215 20.51 3.29 -8.02
C VAL A 215 20.66 4.06 -9.31
N LYS A 216 19.64 4.02 -10.17
CA LYS A 216 19.66 4.67 -11.47
C LYS A 216 18.59 5.74 -11.53
N VAL A 217 18.97 6.94 -12.03
CA VAL A 217 18.07 8.06 -12.27
C VAL A 217 18.04 8.35 -13.76
N ASP A 218 16.87 8.19 -14.37
CA ASP A 218 16.60 8.60 -15.75
C ASP A 218 15.59 9.75 -15.75
N ALA A 219 16.02 10.94 -16.06
CA ALA A 219 15.20 12.13 -16.06
C ALA A 219 14.90 12.61 -17.48
N THR A 220 13.62 12.96 -17.71
CA THR A 220 13.14 13.69 -18.88
C THR A 220 12.60 15.05 -18.43
N ASP A 221 12.02 15.82 -19.34
CA ASP A 221 11.43 17.12 -19.00
C ASP A 221 10.22 16.98 -18.07
N THR A 222 9.42 15.93 -18.22
CA THR A 222 8.14 15.76 -17.54
C THR A 222 8.14 14.69 -16.45
N VAL A 223 9.03 13.69 -16.54
CA VAL A 223 9.05 12.53 -15.66
C VAL A 223 10.47 12.21 -15.20
N VAL A 224 10.61 11.85 -13.94
CA VAL A 224 11.83 11.25 -13.39
C VAL A 224 11.54 9.79 -13.03
N THR A 225 12.37 8.90 -13.52
CA THR A 225 12.36 7.48 -13.19
C THR A 225 13.56 7.15 -12.31
N VAL A 226 13.31 6.62 -11.12
CA VAL A 226 14.36 6.12 -10.22
C VAL A 226 14.21 4.62 -10.09
N SER A 227 15.29 3.89 -10.36
CA SER A 227 15.34 2.43 -10.23
C SER A 227 16.36 2.04 -9.18
N VAL A 228 15.98 1.16 -8.25
CA VAL A 228 16.86 0.55 -7.25
C VAL A 228 16.98 -0.93 -7.58
N THR A 229 18.19 -1.35 -7.94
CA THR A 229 18.48 -2.73 -8.36
C THR A 229 19.33 -3.42 -7.31
N ASN A 230 18.91 -4.60 -6.89
CA ASN A 230 19.73 -5.52 -6.10
C ASN A 230 19.81 -6.88 -6.80
N PHE A 231 20.89 -7.58 -6.54
CA PHE A 231 21.16 -8.91 -7.11
C PHE A 231 21.08 -9.95 -5.99
N GLY A 232 20.41 -11.06 -6.26
CA GLY A 232 20.20 -12.12 -5.27
C GLY A 232 19.07 -13.06 -5.70
N TYR A 233 18.26 -13.49 -4.75
CA TYR A 233 17.15 -14.38 -5.02
C TYR A 233 16.16 -13.79 -6.03
N VAL A 234 15.79 -14.60 -7.03
CA VAL A 234 14.79 -14.22 -8.04
C VAL A 234 13.39 -14.47 -7.47
N ILE A 235 12.61 -13.41 -7.40
CA ILE A 235 11.24 -13.47 -6.85
C ILE A 235 10.30 -14.07 -7.91
N PRO A 236 9.49 -15.09 -7.57
CA PRO A 236 8.50 -15.66 -8.48
C PRO A 236 7.54 -14.60 -9.03
N LYS A 237 7.15 -14.74 -10.30
CA LYS A 237 6.28 -13.74 -10.95
C LYS A 237 4.94 -13.57 -10.25
N GLU A 238 4.42 -14.64 -9.69
CA GLU A 238 3.15 -14.67 -8.96
C GLU A 238 3.22 -13.86 -7.66
N GLU A 239 4.41 -13.72 -7.07
CA GLU A 239 4.63 -12.98 -5.82
C GLU A 239 4.91 -11.48 -6.04
N LEU A 240 5.33 -11.08 -7.25
CA LEU A 240 5.70 -9.68 -7.53
C LEU A 240 4.57 -8.68 -7.24
N PRO A 241 3.30 -8.91 -7.64
CA PRO A 241 2.21 -7.99 -7.33
C PRO A 241 1.94 -7.87 -5.82
N LEU A 242 2.19 -8.94 -5.06
CA LEU A 242 1.93 -9.03 -3.64
C LEU A 242 2.96 -8.28 -2.78
N LEU A 243 4.13 -7.96 -3.34
CA LEU A 243 5.22 -7.30 -2.58
C LEU A 243 4.82 -5.93 -2.00
N PHE A 244 3.87 -5.25 -2.61
CA PHE A 244 3.35 -3.96 -2.14
C PHE A 244 2.17 -4.10 -1.19
N GLU A 245 1.65 -5.33 -1.01
CA GLU A 245 0.60 -5.60 -0.05
C GLU A 245 1.13 -5.49 1.38
N LYS A 246 0.25 -5.05 2.28
CA LYS A 246 0.57 -4.84 3.70
C LYS A 246 0.94 -6.18 4.36
N PHE A 247 2.06 -6.19 5.10
CA PHE A 247 2.57 -7.36 5.83
C PHE A 247 2.99 -8.54 4.95
N TYR A 248 2.88 -8.41 3.64
CA TYR A 248 3.32 -9.47 2.75
C TYR A 248 4.84 -9.65 2.82
N ARG A 249 5.25 -10.91 2.84
CA ARG A 249 6.66 -11.30 2.83
C ARG A 249 6.79 -12.62 2.08
N VAL A 250 7.73 -12.66 1.15
CA VAL A 250 8.11 -13.90 0.43
C VAL A 250 8.49 -14.97 1.45
N GLU A 251 8.03 -16.21 1.27
CA GLU A 251 8.20 -17.28 2.29
C GLU A 251 9.65 -17.50 2.70
N GLN A 252 10.60 -17.48 1.76
CA GLN A 252 12.02 -17.59 2.07
C GLN A 252 12.56 -16.42 2.90
N SER A 253 11.91 -15.27 2.91
CA SER A 253 12.29 -14.10 3.71
C SER A 253 11.74 -14.14 5.14
N ARG A 254 10.94 -15.14 5.48
CA ARG A 254 10.35 -15.32 6.84
C ARG A 254 11.32 -15.84 7.87
N SER A 255 12.57 -16.18 7.48
CA SER A 255 13.59 -16.60 8.44
C SER A 255 13.82 -15.53 9.52
N VAL A 256 14.05 -15.97 10.76
CA VAL A 256 14.19 -15.12 11.96
C VAL A 256 15.29 -14.05 11.82
N ASN A 257 16.28 -14.28 10.95
CA ASN A 257 17.43 -13.40 10.77
C ASN A 257 17.18 -12.21 9.81
N THR A 258 16.16 -12.27 8.94
CA THR A 258 15.88 -11.21 7.96
C THR A 258 14.77 -10.25 8.37
N GLY A 259 14.42 -10.18 9.65
CA GLY A 259 13.32 -9.41 10.25
C GLY A 259 12.90 -8.14 9.51
N GLY A 260 11.61 -8.01 9.23
CA GLY A 260 11.00 -6.81 8.63
C GLY A 260 9.49 -6.87 8.84
N THR A 261 8.85 -5.71 8.94
CA THR A 261 7.41 -5.55 9.19
C THR A 261 6.52 -5.95 8.01
N GLY A 262 7.06 -6.04 6.79
CA GLY A 262 6.24 -6.10 5.58
C GLY A 262 5.50 -4.81 5.26
N LEU A 263 5.78 -3.71 5.99
CA LEU A 263 5.16 -2.40 5.76
C LEU A 263 5.98 -1.48 4.86
N GLY A 264 7.30 -1.70 4.73
CA GLY A 264 8.18 -0.77 4.03
C GLY A 264 7.81 -0.53 2.57
N LEU A 265 7.50 -1.59 1.80
CA LEU A 265 7.08 -1.46 0.40
C LEU A 265 5.66 -0.90 0.26
N ALA A 266 4.75 -1.23 1.19
CA ALA A 266 3.42 -0.63 1.23
C ALA A 266 3.49 0.88 1.54
N ILE A 267 4.38 1.31 2.45
CA ILE A 267 4.68 2.72 2.71
C ILE A 267 5.25 3.39 1.45
N ALA A 268 6.20 2.72 0.77
CA ALA A 268 6.79 3.23 -0.46
C ALA A 268 5.73 3.46 -1.54
N LYS A 269 4.83 2.50 -1.76
CA LYS A 269 3.71 2.61 -2.71
C LYS A 269 2.80 3.78 -2.35
N ASN A 270 2.37 3.88 -1.09
CA ASN A 270 1.50 4.97 -0.64
C ASN A 270 2.13 6.36 -0.88
N ILE A 271 3.43 6.52 -0.59
CA ILE A 271 4.14 7.79 -0.84
C ILE A 271 4.17 8.11 -2.34
N VAL A 272 4.40 7.12 -3.20
CA VAL A 272 4.38 7.31 -4.66
C VAL A 272 2.98 7.68 -5.15
N ASP A 273 1.94 7.00 -4.66
CA ASP A 273 0.54 7.29 -4.99
C ASP A 273 0.17 8.73 -4.56
N MET A 274 0.60 9.18 -3.36
CA MET A 274 0.41 10.56 -2.89
C MET A 274 1.08 11.61 -3.79
N HIS A 275 2.12 11.25 -4.53
CA HIS A 275 2.82 12.12 -5.50
C HIS A 275 2.30 11.93 -6.94
N GLY A 276 1.18 11.21 -7.14
CA GLY A 276 0.63 10.93 -8.47
C GLY A 276 1.60 10.18 -9.39
N GLY A 277 2.48 9.38 -8.80
CA GLY A 277 3.48 8.59 -9.49
C GLY A 277 3.07 7.12 -9.66
N THR A 278 4.01 6.31 -10.13
CA THR A 278 3.84 4.84 -10.20
C THR A 278 5.07 4.13 -9.66
N ILE A 279 4.85 3.00 -8.98
CA ILE A 279 5.91 2.11 -8.52
C ILE A 279 5.67 0.71 -9.06
N GLY A 280 6.73 0.05 -9.50
CA GLY A 280 6.68 -1.32 -9.99
C GLY A 280 7.92 -2.10 -9.61
N VAL A 281 7.88 -3.42 -9.83
CA VAL A 281 8.99 -4.32 -9.56
C VAL A 281 9.11 -5.35 -10.67
N THR A 282 10.34 -5.67 -11.04
CA THR A 282 10.68 -6.81 -11.89
C THR A 282 11.78 -7.62 -11.23
N SER A 283 11.78 -8.94 -11.41
CA SER A 283 12.81 -9.81 -10.85
C SER A 283 13.14 -10.93 -11.85
N ASP A 284 14.40 -11.03 -12.19
CA ASP A 284 14.95 -12.07 -13.06
C ASP A 284 16.44 -12.36 -12.70
N LEU A 285 17.13 -13.12 -13.53
CA LEU A 285 18.55 -13.45 -13.35
C LEU A 285 19.47 -12.22 -13.39
N ASN A 286 19.01 -11.08 -13.93
CA ASN A 286 19.75 -9.83 -13.96
C ASN A 286 19.50 -8.96 -12.71
N GLY A 287 18.68 -9.42 -11.79
CA GLY A 287 18.41 -8.79 -10.51
C GLY A 287 16.93 -8.46 -10.27
N THR A 288 16.66 -7.99 -9.07
CA THR A 288 15.36 -7.41 -8.67
C THR A 288 15.45 -5.90 -8.77
N VAL A 289 14.57 -5.31 -9.58
CA VAL A 289 14.53 -3.87 -9.88
C VAL A 289 13.22 -3.27 -9.41
N PHE A 290 13.29 -2.39 -8.42
CA PHE A 290 12.17 -1.53 -8.03
C PHE A 290 12.26 -0.22 -8.82
N THR A 291 11.20 0.12 -9.55
CA THR A 291 11.15 1.31 -10.42
C THR A 291 10.07 2.25 -9.94
N VAL A 292 10.44 3.50 -9.67
CA VAL A 292 9.55 4.60 -9.27
C VAL A 292 9.54 5.64 -10.38
N LYS A 293 8.36 6.08 -10.80
CA LYS A 293 8.19 7.18 -11.76
C LYS A 293 7.43 8.32 -11.09
N LEU A 294 7.99 9.52 -11.14
CA LEU A 294 7.43 10.73 -10.56
C LEU A 294 7.31 11.82 -11.61
N LYS A 295 6.25 12.62 -11.54
CA LYS A 295 6.10 13.81 -12.37
C LYS A 295 7.08 14.91 -11.91
N VAL A 296 7.67 15.65 -12.84
CA VAL A 296 8.58 16.78 -12.52
C VAL A 296 7.80 17.91 -11.86
N ASP A 297 6.66 18.26 -12.43
CA ASP A 297 5.78 19.30 -11.92
C ASP A 297 4.52 18.64 -11.34
N PHE A 298 4.61 18.21 -10.08
CA PHE A 298 3.50 17.67 -9.32
C PHE A 298 2.66 18.83 -8.75
N ASP A 299 1.34 18.81 -8.99
CA ASP A 299 0.39 19.78 -8.45
C ASP A 299 -0.66 19.04 -7.59
N ILE A 300 -0.52 19.21 -6.27
CA ILE A 300 -1.41 18.59 -5.27
C ILE A 300 -2.90 18.96 -5.46
N ASN A 301 -3.17 20.15 -6.04
CA ASN A 301 -4.54 20.62 -6.21
C ASN A 301 -5.23 19.98 -7.43
N ARG A 302 -4.46 19.61 -8.46
CA ARG A 302 -5.01 18.95 -9.67
C ARG A 302 -5.33 17.48 -9.45
N GLU A 303 -4.57 16.78 -8.62
CA GLU A 303 -4.76 15.33 -8.43
C GLU A 303 -5.84 14.98 -7.40
N ASN A 304 -6.18 15.91 -6.48
CA ASN A 304 -7.32 15.72 -5.58
C ASN A 304 -8.70 15.87 -6.28
N PHE A 305 -8.75 16.41 -7.50
CA PHE A 305 -9.98 16.54 -8.30
C PHE A 305 -10.14 15.47 -9.39
N GLY A 306 -9.07 14.71 -9.74
CA GLY A 306 -9.08 13.71 -10.82
C GLY A 306 -9.58 12.32 -10.45
N SER A 307 -9.93 12.04 -9.18
CA SER A 307 -10.22 10.68 -8.72
C SER A 307 -11.68 10.24 -8.87
N LEU A 308 -12.57 11.03 -9.45
CA LEU A 308 -13.99 10.67 -9.61
C LEU A 308 -14.54 10.73 -11.05
N GLU A 309 -13.87 11.37 -12.00
CA GLU A 309 -14.41 11.54 -13.37
C GLU A 309 -13.64 10.81 -14.47
N ASP A 310 -12.36 10.49 -14.31
CA ASP A 310 -11.54 9.89 -15.40
C ASP A 310 -11.63 8.36 -15.53
N TYR A 311 -12.47 7.68 -14.75
CA TYR A 311 -12.67 6.22 -14.87
C TYR A 311 -13.77 5.80 -15.88
N HIS A 312 -14.42 6.76 -16.54
CA HIS A 312 -15.52 6.45 -17.47
C HIS A 312 -15.17 6.53 -18.97
N GLU A 313 -13.96 6.90 -19.37
CA GLU A 313 -13.58 7.00 -20.79
C GLU A 313 -12.50 6.02 -21.27
N ALA A 314 -12.16 4.99 -20.50
CA ALA A 314 -11.18 3.99 -20.91
C ALA A 314 -11.67 2.55 -20.65
N ILE A 315 -12.84 2.18 -21.22
CA ILE A 315 -13.24 0.80 -21.53
C ILE A 315 -13.80 0.77 -22.94
#